data_21690384451cddbe131facb1c63902bd
#
_entry.id   21690384451cddbe131facb1c63902bd
#
_cell.length_a   1.000
_cell.length_b   1.000
_cell.length_c   1.000
_cell.angle_alpha   90.00
_cell.angle_beta   90.00
_cell.angle_gamma   90.00
#
_symmetry.space_group_name_H-M   'P 1'
#
loop_
_entity.id
_entity.type
_entity.pdbx_description
1 polymer ?
#
loop_
_entity_poly.entity_id
_entity_poly.type
_entity_poly.pdbx_seq_one_letter_code
_entity_poly.pdbx_strand_id
1 'polypeptide(L)'
;MLTGIPDYDLPKEVVRRGVALMKDMGAKFVTGCSGGADITGGQMMEQVADAVFIGTGTSVSRVLYLPSKELEGVIQSSYLLRMNALHNEGQLGRDAVPVKPGDRVLVIGAGNVGVDAARTAVRLGAAQVTVVYRGTQ
;
A
#
# COMPACT_ATOMS: atom_id res chain seq x y z
N MET A 1 1.73 -5.17 3.85
CA MET A 1 1.94 -6.24 2.87
C MET A 1 0.65 -6.62 2.14
N LEU A 2 -0.49 -6.82 2.82
CA LEU A 2 -1.74 -7.20 2.15
C LEU A 2 -2.25 -6.15 1.16
N THR A 3 -2.04 -4.87 1.40
CA THR A 3 -2.61 -3.78 0.60
C THR A 3 -1.59 -2.92 -0.15
N GLY A 4 -0.28 -3.13 0.04
CA GLY A 4 0.76 -2.26 -0.55
C GLY A 4 1.66 -2.96 -1.57
N ILE A 5 1.73 -4.28 -1.55
CA ILE A 5 2.51 -5.09 -2.50
C ILE A 5 1.51 -5.82 -3.40
N PRO A 6 1.64 -5.74 -4.73
CA PRO A 6 0.75 -6.47 -5.64
C PRO A 6 0.84 -7.99 -5.49
N ASP A 7 -0.24 -8.70 -5.83
CA ASP A 7 -0.34 -10.17 -5.70
C ASP A 7 0.66 -10.91 -6.57
N TYR A 8 1.02 -10.34 -7.70
CA TYR A 8 1.99 -10.92 -8.64
C TYR A 8 3.44 -10.85 -8.13
N ASP A 9 3.74 -10.02 -7.13
CA ASP A 9 5.05 -9.96 -6.46
C ASP A 9 5.02 -10.68 -5.11
N LEU A 10 3.89 -10.62 -4.39
CA LEU A 10 3.69 -11.32 -3.13
C LEU A 10 2.25 -11.85 -3.04
N PRO A 11 2.03 -13.14 -3.34
CA PRO A 11 0.72 -13.76 -3.18
C PRO A 11 0.21 -13.61 -1.74
N LYS A 12 -1.03 -13.15 -1.56
CA LYS A 12 -1.59 -12.86 -0.23
C LYS A 12 -1.69 -14.10 0.66
N GLU A 13 -1.79 -15.28 0.04
CA GLU A 13 -1.78 -16.54 0.76
C GLU A 13 -0.49 -16.76 1.54
N VAL A 14 0.66 -16.39 0.99
CA VAL A 14 1.95 -16.46 1.70
C VAL A 14 1.93 -15.60 2.96
N VAL A 15 1.37 -14.40 2.87
CA VAL A 15 1.23 -13.48 4.02
C VAL A 15 0.27 -14.07 5.07
N ARG A 16 -0.88 -14.60 4.63
CA ARG A 16 -1.87 -15.24 5.53
C ARG A 16 -1.29 -16.44 6.26
N ARG A 17 -0.54 -17.29 5.56
CA ARG A 17 0.17 -18.43 6.17
C ARG A 17 1.21 -17.98 7.19
N GLY A 18 1.97 -16.93 6.91
CA GLY A 18 2.93 -16.35 7.86
C GLY A 18 2.23 -15.84 9.14
N VAL A 19 1.09 -15.16 8.98
CA VAL A 19 0.27 -14.71 10.13
C VAL A 19 -0.28 -15.90 10.92
N ALA A 20 -0.77 -16.94 10.25
CA ALA A 20 -1.26 -18.14 10.90
C ALA A 20 -0.15 -18.82 11.73
N LEU A 21 1.02 -19.00 11.16
CA LEU A 21 2.18 -19.56 11.85
C LEU A 21 2.55 -18.76 13.10
N MET A 22 2.57 -17.43 13.02
CA MET A 22 2.83 -16.59 14.20
C MET A 22 1.78 -16.77 15.29
N LYS A 23 0.50 -16.92 14.91
CA LYS A 23 -0.56 -17.22 15.87
C LYS A 23 -0.36 -18.57 16.55
N ASP A 24 0.00 -19.59 15.78
CA ASP A 24 0.27 -20.94 16.31
C ASP A 24 1.48 -20.95 17.28
N MET A 25 2.43 -20.03 17.06
CA MET A 25 3.56 -19.79 17.98
C MET A 25 3.18 -18.96 19.22
N GLY A 26 1.92 -18.58 19.38
CA GLY A 26 1.42 -17.84 20.54
C GLY A 26 1.36 -16.32 20.37
N ALA A 27 1.68 -15.76 19.19
CA ALA A 27 1.56 -14.33 18.97
C ALA A 27 0.08 -13.88 18.97
N LYS A 28 -0.22 -12.83 19.72
CA LYS A 28 -1.56 -12.23 19.76
C LYS A 28 -1.61 -11.04 18.81
N PHE A 29 -2.64 -11.01 17.97
CA PHE A 29 -2.89 -9.91 17.04
C PHE A 29 -4.10 -9.12 17.52
N VAL A 30 -3.91 -7.84 17.80
CA VAL A 30 -4.97 -6.88 18.12
C VAL A 30 -5.16 -5.98 16.93
N THR A 31 -6.33 -6.04 16.30
CA THR A 31 -6.69 -5.22 15.16
C THR A 31 -7.74 -4.17 15.56
N GLY A 32 -7.88 -3.10 14.77
CA GLY A 32 -8.80 -2.01 15.11
C GLY A 32 -8.36 -1.18 16.30
N CYS A 33 -7.09 -1.26 16.70
CA CYS A 33 -6.51 -0.51 17.80
C CYS A 33 -5.33 0.32 17.26
N SER A 34 -5.40 1.62 17.44
CA SER A 34 -4.41 2.58 16.98
C SER A 34 -3.45 2.97 18.09
N GLY A 35 -2.17 2.59 17.94
CA GLY A 35 -1.12 3.02 18.87
C GLY A 35 -0.98 4.55 18.90
N GLY A 36 -1.01 5.13 20.07
CA GLY A 36 -0.98 6.58 20.32
C GLY A 36 -2.37 7.21 20.47
N ALA A 37 -3.43 6.62 19.90
CA ALA A 37 -4.80 7.09 20.07
C ALA A 37 -5.58 6.20 21.05
N ASP A 38 -5.66 4.90 20.76
CA ASP A 38 -6.44 3.94 21.61
C ASP A 38 -5.60 3.38 22.76
N ILE A 39 -4.29 3.23 22.55
CA ILE A 39 -3.33 2.80 23.56
C ILE A 39 -2.03 3.57 23.42
N THR A 40 -1.57 4.20 24.51
CA THR A 40 -0.31 4.93 24.54
C THR A 40 0.89 4.00 24.74
N GLY A 41 2.11 4.48 24.39
CA GLY A 41 3.34 3.73 24.65
C GLY A 41 3.57 3.41 26.12
N GLY A 42 3.22 4.33 27.03
CA GLY A 42 3.28 4.12 28.49
C GLY A 42 2.36 2.97 28.93
N GLN A 43 1.10 3.00 28.48
CA GLN A 43 0.14 1.92 28.79
C GLN A 43 0.59 0.56 28.24
N MET A 44 1.23 0.52 27.07
CA MET A 44 1.79 -0.71 26.53
C MET A 44 2.87 -1.28 27.45
N MET A 45 3.77 -0.43 27.95
CA MET A 45 4.86 -0.85 28.84
C MET A 45 4.36 -1.25 30.24
N GLU A 46 3.34 -0.56 30.75
CA GLU A 46 2.81 -0.84 32.10
C GLU A 46 1.91 -2.07 32.17
N GLN A 47 1.14 -2.33 31.09
CA GLN A 47 0.04 -3.30 31.14
C GLN A 47 0.26 -4.54 30.26
N VAL A 48 1.13 -4.48 29.25
CA VAL A 48 1.13 -5.47 28.17
C VAL A 48 2.51 -6.10 27.91
N ALA A 49 3.61 -5.34 28.01
CA ALA A 49 4.90 -5.79 27.48
C ALA A 49 6.09 -5.24 28.26
N ASP A 50 7.14 -6.03 28.39
CA ASP A 50 8.44 -5.60 28.94
C ASP A 50 9.26 -4.77 27.94
N ALA A 51 8.93 -4.85 26.63
CA ALA A 51 9.55 -4.08 25.58
C ALA A 51 8.57 -3.81 24.43
N VAL A 52 8.65 -2.63 23.79
CA VAL A 52 7.82 -2.26 22.65
C VAL A 52 8.71 -2.01 21.44
N PHE A 53 8.44 -2.72 20.34
CA PHE A 53 9.07 -2.50 19.04
C PHE A 53 8.13 -1.71 18.11
N ILE A 54 8.58 -0.55 17.64
CA ILE A 54 7.80 0.29 16.73
C ILE A 54 8.17 -0.04 15.28
N GLY A 55 7.29 -0.79 14.60
CA GLY A 55 7.48 -1.24 13.23
C GLY A 55 6.33 -0.82 12.29
N THR A 56 5.86 0.42 12.42
CA THR A 56 4.67 0.93 11.73
C THR A 56 4.85 1.17 10.22
N GLY A 57 6.08 1.15 9.73
CA GLY A 57 6.39 1.43 8.33
C GLY A 57 6.21 2.91 7.96
N THR A 58 6.21 3.20 6.66
CA THR A 58 6.08 4.54 6.10
C THR A 58 4.84 4.63 5.20
N SER A 59 3.66 4.68 5.82
CA SER A 59 2.38 4.71 5.08
C SER A 59 2.11 6.07 4.41
N VAL A 60 2.78 7.13 4.86
CA VAL A 60 2.65 8.47 4.28
C VAL A 60 3.73 8.66 3.22
N SER A 61 3.32 8.76 1.97
CA SER A 61 4.22 9.00 0.84
C SER A 61 4.76 10.43 0.86
N ARG A 62 6.00 10.63 0.41
CA ARG A 62 6.53 11.97 0.16
C ARG A 62 5.70 12.64 -0.92
N VAL A 63 5.27 13.86 -0.64
CA VAL A 63 4.55 14.67 -1.62
C VAL A 63 5.57 15.31 -2.57
N LEU A 64 5.37 15.13 -3.86
CA LEU A 64 6.10 15.92 -4.87
C LEU A 64 5.54 17.35 -4.87
N TYR A 65 6.44 18.33 -4.79
CA TYR A 65 6.06 19.74 -4.96
C TYR A 65 5.88 20.04 -6.43
N LEU A 66 4.68 19.73 -6.95
CA LEU A 66 4.27 20.09 -8.30
C LEU A 66 3.18 21.16 -8.22
N PRO A 67 3.21 22.17 -9.11
CA PRO A 67 2.15 23.19 -9.18
C PRO A 67 0.74 22.62 -9.37
N SER A 68 0.67 21.40 -9.93
CA SER A 68 -0.59 20.75 -10.30
C SER A 68 -0.96 19.57 -9.38
N LYS A 69 -0.36 19.44 -8.20
CA LYS A 69 -0.60 18.28 -7.30
C LYS A 69 -2.05 18.12 -6.84
N GLU A 70 -2.84 19.18 -6.95
CA GLU A 70 -4.25 19.26 -6.52
C GLU A 70 -5.23 18.96 -7.66
N LEU A 71 -4.74 18.70 -8.87
CA LEU A 71 -5.58 18.32 -9.99
C LEU A 71 -6.17 16.93 -9.77
N GLU A 72 -7.41 16.77 -10.21
CA GLU A 72 -8.05 15.47 -10.26
C GLU A 72 -7.20 14.50 -11.10
N GLY A 73 -7.03 13.28 -10.61
CA GLY A 73 -6.18 12.26 -11.24
C GLY A 73 -4.71 12.30 -10.82
N VAL A 74 -4.25 13.30 -10.06
CA VAL A 74 -2.91 13.28 -9.44
C VAL A 74 -2.99 12.52 -8.12
N ILE A 75 -2.48 11.29 -8.11
CA ILE A 75 -2.59 10.39 -6.97
C ILE A 75 -1.24 9.80 -6.57
N GLN A 76 -1.14 9.36 -5.34
CA GLN A 76 0.01 8.60 -4.86
C GLN A 76 -0.04 7.15 -5.37
N SER A 77 1.10 6.63 -5.82
CA SER A 77 1.21 5.23 -6.27
C SER A 77 0.75 4.24 -5.20
N SER A 78 1.09 4.49 -3.93
CA SER A 78 0.64 3.68 -2.80
C SER A 78 -0.89 3.64 -2.65
N TYR A 79 -1.57 4.74 -2.98
CA TYR A 79 -3.03 4.80 -3.00
C TYR A 79 -3.61 3.89 -4.10
N LEU A 80 -3.09 3.98 -5.33
CA LEU A 80 -3.50 3.10 -6.43
C LEU A 80 -3.33 1.62 -6.04
N LEU A 81 -2.16 1.24 -5.55
CA LEU A 81 -1.86 -0.14 -5.18
C LEU A 81 -2.78 -0.65 -4.07
N ARG A 82 -3.07 0.20 -3.08
CA ARG A 82 -4.00 -0.13 -2.00
C ARG A 82 -5.42 -0.33 -2.51
N MET A 83 -5.93 0.58 -3.32
CA MET A 83 -7.31 0.51 -3.84
C MET A 83 -7.48 -0.73 -4.73
N ASN A 84 -6.47 -1.02 -5.57
CA ASN A 84 -6.48 -2.23 -6.39
C ASN A 84 -6.43 -3.51 -5.53
N ALA A 85 -5.61 -3.56 -4.49
CA ALA A 85 -5.55 -4.72 -3.60
C ALA A 85 -6.88 -4.96 -2.86
N LEU A 86 -7.52 -3.90 -2.36
CA LEU A 86 -8.83 -4.00 -1.70
C LEU A 86 -9.92 -4.44 -2.68
N HIS A 87 -9.86 -3.99 -3.93
CA HIS A 87 -10.76 -4.47 -4.99
C HIS A 87 -10.56 -5.95 -5.27
N ASN A 88 -9.32 -6.41 -5.44
CA ASN A 88 -9.01 -7.82 -5.69
C ASN A 88 -9.45 -8.74 -4.54
N GLU A 89 -9.45 -8.24 -3.30
CA GLU A 89 -9.96 -8.93 -2.12
C GLU A 89 -11.50 -8.84 -1.96
N GLY A 90 -12.20 -8.22 -2.91
CA GLY A 90 -13.67 -8.08 -2.88
C GLY A 90 -14.20 -7.07 -1.85
N GLN A 91 -13.32 -6.24 -1.27
CA GLN A 91 -13.70 -5.24 -0.27
C GLN A 91 -14.19 -3.92 -0.88
N LEU A 92 -13.85 -3.66 -2.13
CA LEU A 92 -14.23 -2.46 -2.88
C LEU A 92 -14.72 -2.80 -4.27
N GLY A 93 -15.69 -2.02 -4.77
CA GLY A 93 -16.11 -2.07 -6.16
C GLY A 93 -15.01 -1.58 -7.12
N ARG A 94 -15.11 -1.97 -8.40
CA ARG A 94 -14.15 -1.53 -9.44
C ARG A 94 -14.10 -0.01 -9.58
N ASP A 95 -15.22 0.66 -9.31
CA ASP A 95 -15.32 2.13 -9.42
C ASP A 95 -14.45 2.88 -8.42
N ALA A 96 -14.10 2.26 -7.30
CA ALA A 96 -13.20 2.83 -6.32
C ALA A 96 -11.73 2.81 -6.75
N VAL A 97 -11.37 1.98 -7.75
CA VAL A 97 -10.00 1.94 -8.27
C VAL A 97 -9.78 3.13 -9.21
N PRO A 98 -8.79 4.00 -8.97
CA PRO A 98 -8.69 5.29 -9.66
C PRO A 98 -8.30 5.20 -11.13
N VAL A 99 -7.61 4.13 -11.55
CA VAL A 99 -7.25 3.91 -12.97
C VAL A 99 -8.34 3.09 -13.65
N LYS A 100 -8.84 3.58 -14.77
CA LYS A 100 -9.89 2.93 -15.58
C LYS A 100 -9.33 2.35 -16.88
N PRO A 101 -10.01 1.37 -17.51
CA PRO A 101 -9.68 0.95 -18.86
C PRO A 101 -9.72 2.14 -19.84
N GLY A 102 -8.69 2.23 -20.69
CA GLY A 102 -8.57 3.32 -21.65
C GLY A 102 -7.84 4.57 -21.15
N ASP A 103 -7.53 4.68 -19.86
CA ASP A 103 -6.79 5.82 -19.33
C ASP A 103 -5.36 5.90 -19.86
N ARG A 104 -4.84 7.12 -19.97
CA ARG A 104 -3.41 7.38 -20.17
C ARG A 104 -2.79 7.73 -18.83
N VAL A 105 -1.83 6.93 -18.38
CA VAL A 105 -1.21 7.02 -17.05
C VAL A 105 0.24 7.47 -17.18
N LEU A 106 0.60 8.49 -16.43
CA LEU A 106 1.99 8.93 -16.25
C LEU A 106 2.44 8.56 -14.83
N VAL A 107 3.51 7.78 -14.71
CA VAL A 107 4.12 7.42 -13.43
C VAL A 107 5.41 8.20 -13.26
N ILE A 108 5.51 8.95 -12.18
CA ILE A 108 6.72 9.71 -11.83
C ILE A 108 7.54 8.92 -10.81
N GLY A 109 8.69 8.42 -11.27
CA GLY A 109 9.60 7.58 -10.49
C GLY A 109 9.63 6.13 -10.96
N ALA A 110 10.83 5.56 -11.05
CA ALA A 110 11.09 4.18 -11.48
C ALA A 110 11.64 3.28 -10.35
N GLY A 111 11.38 3.64 -9.08
CA GLY A 111 11.62 2.74 -7.94
C GLY A 111 10.56 1.64 -7.88
N ASN A 112 10.72 0.67 -6.96
CA ASN A 112 9.85 -0.49 -6.85
C ASN A 112 8.35 -0.11 -6.86
N VAL A 113 7.94 0.87 -6.05
CA VAL A 113 6.54 1.32 -5.99
C VAL A 113 6.06 1.93 -7.30
N GLY A 114 6.92 2.67 -8.01
CA GLY A 114 6.59 3.25 -9.32
C GLY A 114 6.41 2.17 -10.39
N VAL A 115 7.31 1.19 -10.42
CA VAL A 115 7.22 0.04 -11.33
C VAL A 115 5.95 -0.78 -11.04
N ASP A 116 5.63 -1.02 -9.77
CA ASP A 116 4.41 -1.73 -9.38
C ASP A 116 3.15 -0.96 -9.79
N ALA A 117 3.15 0.36 -9.63
CA ALA A 117 2.04 1.20 -10.07
C ALA A 117 1.87 1.15 -11.60
N ALA A 118 2.96 1.22 -12.35
CA ALA A 118 2.94 1.11 -13.81
C ALA A 118 2.40 -0.25 -14.28
N ARG A 119 2.92 -1.35 -13.72
CA ARG A 119 2.46 -2.72 -14.01
C ARG A 119 0.98 -2.92 -13.64
N THR A 120 0.56 -2.34 -12.52
CA THR A 120 -0.83 -2.39 -12.07
C THR A 120 -1.73 -1.60 -13.03
N ALA A 121 -1.33 -0.40 -13.46
CA ALA A 121 -2.08 0.39 -14.43
C ALA A 121 -2.28 -0.34 -15.77
N VAL A 122 -1.23 -1.00 -16.28
CA VAL A 122 -1.35 -1.86 -17.49
C VAL A 122 -2.39 -2.97 -17.27
N ARG A 123 -2.35 -3.68 -16.12
CA ARG A 123 -3.31 -4.74 -15.81
C ARG A 123 -4.74 -4.25 -15.63
N LEU A 124 -4.90 -3.01 -15.21
CA LEU A 124 -6.21 -2.36 -15.10
C LEU A 124 -6.79 -1.93 -16.44
N GLY A 125 -6.03 -2.09 -17.54
CA GLY A 125 -6.48 -1.77 -18.90
C GLY A 125 -6.18 -0.35 -19.35
N ALA A 126 -5.23 0.33 -18.73
CA ALA A 126 -4.77 1.64 -19.23
C ALA A 126 -4.33 1.54 -20.70
N ALA A 127 -4.75 2.48 -21.53
CA ALA A 127 -4.40 2.52 -22.96
C ALA A 127 -2.92 2.86 -23.18
N GLN A 128 -2.34 3.62 -22.27
CA GLN A 128 -0.93 4.00 -22.32
C GLN A 128 -0.40 4.18 -20.90
N VAL A 129 0.79 3.66 -20.64
CA VAL A 129 1.51 3.89 -19.38
C VAL A 129 2.91 4.40 -19.70
N THR A 130 3.23 5.59 -19.21
CA THR A 130 4.54 6.23 -19.39
C THR A 130 5.20 6.38 -18.03
N VAL A 131 6.47 5.97 -17.90
CA VAL A 131 7.26 6.15 -16.68
C VAL A 131 8.33 7.21 -16.91
N VAL A 132 8.38 8.20 -16.04
CA VAL A 132 9.37 9.28 -16.05
C VAL A 132 10.23 9.19 -14.81
N TYR A 133 11.55 9.22 -14.95
CA TYR A 133 12.50 9.19 -13.85
C TYR A 133 13.76 10.01 -14.14
N ARG A 134 14.54 10.31 -13.11
CA ARG A 134 15.71 11.21 -13.23
C ARG A 134 16.99 10.53 -13.71
N GLY A 135 17.02 9.20 -13.76
CA GLY A 135 18.20 8.44 -14.14
C GLY A 135 18.38 8.34 -15.65
N THR A 136 19.60 8.00 -16.09
CA THR A 136 19.89 7.49 -17.43
C THR A 136 19.75 5.97 -17.44
N GLN A 137 19.48 5.42 -18.61
CA GLN A 137 19.52 3.96 -18.80
C GLN A 137 20.93 3.45 -18.61
#